data_cc1c244d18fbac44f6c6575c2f3c236d
#
_entry.id   cc1c244d18fbac44f6c6575c2f3c236d
#
_cell.length_a   1.000
_cell.length_b   1.000
_cell.length_c   1.000
_cell.angle_alpha   90.00
_cell.angle_beta   90.00
_cell.angle_gamma   90.00
#
_symmetry.space_group_name_H-M   'P 1'
#
loop_
_entity.id
_entity.type
_entity.pdbx_description
1 polymer ?
#
loop_
_entity_poly.entity_id
_entity_poly.type
_entity_poly.pdbx_seq_one_letter_code
_entity_poly.pdbx_strand_id
1 'polypeptide(L)'
;MPGTIVARKLDVTDRAAIDVLVDAVADEHSRIDIVVNNAGITKDGLLMSMDDDQFDDVLACNLRSAFCMTRAVCRYMVRARYGRIINVSSVSGLMGNAGQANYAASKAGLIGFTKSVAKELGKRKVTCNAVAPGFVATAMTDVLPDKVKEGAKQLIPLGRFGEPPEIASVVTFLASGQASYVTGQVIVVDGGLLM
;
A
#
# COMPACT_ATOMS: atom_id res chain seq x y z
N MET A 1 16.76 21.36 -6.51
CA MET A 1 17.88 20.39 -6.63
C MET A 1 17.28 19.05 -7.02
N PRO A 2 17.90 18.26 -7.90
CA PRO A 2 17.48 16.88 -8.09
C PRO A 2 17.66 16.12 -6.78
N GLY A 3 16.65 15.31 -6.44
CA GLY A 3 16.71 14.49 -5.23
C GLY A 3 17.70 13.33 -5.38
N THR A 4 18.19 12.80 -4.27
CA THR A 4 19.03 11.60 -4.23
C THR A 4 18.16 10.38 -3.99
N ILE A 5 18.38 9.32 -4.77
CA ILE A 5 17.74 8.02 -4.55
C ILE A 5 18.79 7.07 -3.97
N VAL A 6 18.49 6.49 -2.82
CA VAL A 6 19.33 5.49 -2.14
C VAL A 6 18.56 4.19 -2.03
N ALA A 7 19.08 3.11 -2.64
CA ALA A 7 18.51 1.78 -2.53
C ALA A 7 19.05 1.06 -1.28
N ARG A 8 18.15 0.47 -0.49
CA ARG A 8 18.49 -0.37 0.67
C ARG A 8 17.69 -1.66 0.60
N LYS A 9 18.37 -2.80 0.76
CA LYS A 9 17.70 -4.10 0.81
C LYS A 9 17.02 -4.27 2.17
N LEU A 10 15.75 -4.67 2.15
CA LEU A 10 14.95 -4.95 3.34
C LEU A 10 14.01 -6.12 3.07
N ASP A 11 13.97 -7.09 3.98
CA ASP A 11 12.82 -7.99 4.09
C ASP A 11 11.79 -7.33 5.00
N VAL A 12 10.64 -6.97 4.43
CA VAL A 12 9.59 -6.27 5.17
C VAL A 12 8.88 -7.16 6.20
N THR A 13 9.11 -8.46 6.18
CA THR A 13 8.59 -9.41 7.19
C THR A 13 9.48 -9.48 8.42
N ASP A 14 10.75 -9.06 8.30
CA ASP A 14 11.69 -8.95 9.41
C ASP A 14 11.50 -7.62 10.17
N ARG A 15 10.82 -7.74 11.31
CA ARG A 15 10.55 -6.58 12.17
C ARG A 15 11.82 -5.91 12.69
N ALA A 16 12.85 -6.67 13.06
CA ALA A 16 14.08 -6.11 13.62
C ALA A 16 14.83 -5.33 12.52
N ALA A 17 14.87 -5.85 11.30
CA ALA A 17 15.46 -5.17 10.17
C ALA A 17 14.73 -3.87 9.82
N ILE A 18 13.40 -3.81 9.96
CA ILE A 18 12.62 -2.57 9.79
C ILE A 18 13.06 -1.52 10.82
N ASP A 19 13.12 -1.87 12.11
CA ASP A 19 13.48 -0.94 13.17
C ASP A 19 14.90 -0.38 12.93
N VAL A 20 15.87 -1.24 12.61
CA VAL A 20 17.27 -0.86 12.29
C VAL A 20 17.32 0.08 11.08
N LEU A 21 16.59 -0.25 9.99
CA LEU A 21 16.58 0.60 8.80
C LEU A 21 16.01 1.98 9.07
N VAL A 22 14.87 2.03 9.78
CA VAL A 22 14.18 3.30 10.08
C VAL A 22 15.06 4.18 10.96
N ASP A 23 15.76 3.62 11.95
CA ASP A 23 16.67 4.36 12.80
C ASP A 23 17.86 4.88 11.99
N ALA A 24 18.48 4.07 11.15
CA ALA A 24 19.59 4.49 10.30
C ALA A 24 19.20 5.64 9.35
N VAL A 25 17.98 5.58 8.74
CA VAL A 25 17.47 6.66 7.88
C VAL A 25 17.21 7.94 8.69
N ALA A 26 16.67 7.79 9.89
CA ALA A 26 16.42 8.95 10.76
C ALA A 26 17.72 9.61 11.26
N ASP A 27 18.75 8.83 11.55
CA ASP A 27 20.07 9.33 11.96
C ASP A 27 20.76 10.05 10.80
N GLU A 28 20.69 9.49 9.58
CA GLU A 28 21.30 10.08 8.38
C GLU A 28 20.63 11.42 7.97
N HIS A 29 19.29 11.49 8.05
CA HIS A 29 18.52 12.62 7.51
C HIS A 29 17.86 13.48 8.58
N SER A 30 17.98 13.14 9.87
CA SER A 30 17.37 13.82 11.03
C SER A 30 15.84 13.83 11.04
N ARG A 31 15.16 13.28 10.02
CA ARG A 31 13.70 13.24 9.88
C ARG A 31 13.24 12.18 8.91
N ILE A 32 11.98 11.78 9.06
CA ILE A 32 11.27 10.95 8.09
C ILE A 32 9.91 11.61 7.83
N ASP A 33 9.68 12.04 6.61
CA ASP A 33 8.48 12.82 6.25
C ASP A 33 7.39 12.02 5.60
N ILE A 34 7.78 11.02 4.81
CA ILE A 34 6.86 10.24 3.99
C ILE A 34 7.22 8.77 4.11
N VAL A 35 6.21 7.93 4.27
CA VAL A 35 6.32 6.49 4.10
C VAL A 35 5.26 5.99 3.14
N VAL A 36 5.67 5.16 2.18
CA VAL A 36 4.77 4.48 1.26
C VAL A 36 4.91 2.98 1.50
N ASN A 37 3.88 2.37 2.09
CA ASN A 37 3.79 0.94 2.28
C ASN A 37 3.27 0.31 0.98
N ASN A 38 4.19 -0.02 0.08
CA ASN A 38 3.89 -0.57 -1.25
C ASN A 38 4.20 -2.07 -1.37
N ALA A 39 5.12 -2.60 -0.56
CA ALA A 39 5.47 -4.01 -0.59
C ALA A 39 4.24 -4.90 -0.44
N GLY A 40 4.14 -5.93 -1.27
CA GLY A 40 3.02 -6.86 -1.23
C GLY A 40 3.23 -8.03 -2.18
N ILE A 41 2.63 -9.16 -1.81
CA ILE A 41 2.63 -10.40 -2.56
C ILE A 41 1.21 -10.93 -2.72
N THR A 42 1.02 -11.81 -3.69
CA THR A 42 -0.17 -12.67 -3.81
C THR A 42 0.25 -14.14 -3.72
N LYS A 43 -0.58 -14.96 -3.13
CA LYS A 43 -0.53 -16.43 -3.16
C LYS A 43 -1.94 -16.91 -3.38
N ASP A 44 -2.37 -16.84 -4.65
CA ASP A 44 -3.76 -17.08 -5.04
C ASP A 44 -4.10 -18.57 -4.98
N GLY A 45 -5.28 -18.90 -4.51
CA GLY A 45 -5.82 -20.25 -4.41
C GLY A 45 -7.26 -20.24 -3.94
N LEU A 46 -8.03 -21.26 -4.32
CA LEU A 46 -9.39 -21.40 -3.82
C LEU A 46 -9.38 -21.67 -2.30
N LEU A 47 -10.36 -21.14 -1.59
CA LEU A 47 -10.40 -21.21 -0.13
C LEU A 47 -10.22 -22.64 0.42
N MET A 48 -10.83 -23.65 -0.23
CA MET A 48 -10.73 -25.05 0.22
C MET A 48 -9.34 -25.69 -0.01
N SER A 49 -8.49 -25.08 -0.85
CA SER A 49 -7.13 -25.58 -1.15
C SER A 49 -6.03 -24.62 -0.70
N MET A 50 -6.39 -23.50 -0.13
CA MET A 50 -5.43 -22.55 0.44
C MET A 50 -4.90 -23.10 1.77
N ASP A 51 -3.59 -23.24 1.89
CA ASP A 51 -2.95 -23.63 3.14
C ASP A 51 -2.71 -22.43 4.07
N ASP A 52 -2.46 -22.73 5.35
CA ASP A 52 -2.26 -21.72 6.38
C ASP A 52 -1.02 -20.84 6.07
N ASP A 53 0.05 -21.42 5.54
CA ASP A 53 1.27 -20.68 5.18
C ASP A 53 1.00 -19.68 4.04
N GLN A 54 0.18 -20.04 3.05
CA GLN A 54 -0.24 -19.12 1.99
C GLN A 54 -1.02 -17.93 2.54
N PHE A 55 -1.88 -18.18 3.52
CA PHE A 55 -2.66 -17.13 4.17
C PHE A 55 -1.74 -16.24 5.02
N ASP A 56 -0.95 -16.83 5.90
CA ASP A 56 -0.11 -16.11 6.86
C ASP A 56 0.99 -15.29 6.17
N ASP A 57 1.65 -15.82 5.15
CA ASP A 57 2.68 -15.10 4.41
C ASP A 57 2.14 -13.84 3.74
N VAL A 58 0.94 -13.93 3.15
CA VAL A 58 0.30 -12.76 2.52
C VAL A 58 -0.08 -11.72 3.58
N LEU A 59 -0.63 -12.12 4.73
CA LEU A 59 -0.93 -11.20 5.82
C LEU A 59 0.36 -10.62 6.43
N ALA A 60 1.39 -11.42 6.62
CA ALA A 60 2.67 -10.96 7.14
C ALA A 60 3.31 -9.91 6.24
N CYS A 61 3.36 -10.18 4.93
CA CYS A 61 3.96 -9.26 3.97
C CYS A 61 3.11 -8.01 3.73
N ASN A 62 1.79 -8.14 3.51
CA ASN A 62 0.96 -7.03 3.03
C ASN A 62 0.41 -6.15 4.15
N LEU A 63 0.09 -6.73 5.32
CA LEU A 63 -0.58 -6.02 6.41
C LEU A 63 0.34 -5.79 7.61
N ARG A 64 0.94 -6.88 8.13
CA ARG A 64 1.79 -6.78 9.32
C ARG A 64 3.03 -5.92 9.06
N SER A 65 3.65 -6.03 7.88
CA SER A 65 4.79 -5.20 7.50
C SER A 65 4.46 -3.72 7.52
N ALA A 66 3.32 -3.33 6.93
CA ALA A 66 2.84 -1.95 6.93
C ALA A 66 2.59 -1.42 8.35
N PHE A 67 2.04 -2.26 9.24
CA PHE A 67 1.92 -1.93 10.67
C PHE A 67 3.30 -1.71 11.30
N CYS A 68 4.26 -2.62 11.11
CA CYS A 68 5.60 -2.51 11.69
C CYS A 68 6.33 -1.27 11.18
N MET A 69 6.33 -1.03 9.87
CA MET A 69 6.94 0.15 9.26
C MET A 69 6.30 1.45 9.77
N THR A 70 4.97 1.52 9.76
CA THR A 70 4.24 2.70 10.25
C THR A 70 4.57 2.98 11.71
N ARG A 71 4.57 1.96 12.56
CA ARG A 71 4.91 2.10 13.98
C ARG A 71 6.35 2.61 14.18
N ALA A 72 7.31 2.10 13.40
CA ALA A 72 8.71 2.52 13.49
C ALA A 72 8.89 3.99 13.10
N VAL A 73 8.24 4.46 12.02
CA VAL A 73 8.36 5.86 11.55
C VAL A 73 7.54 6.85 12.37
N CYS A 74 6.43 6.42 12.99
CA CYS A 74 5.49 7.28 13.73
C CYS A 74 6.18 8.16 14.78
N ARG A 75 7.14 7.64 15.52
CA ARG A 75 7.83 8.41 16.58
C ARG A 75 8.55 9.65 16.04
N TYR A 76 9.14 9.54 14.84
CA TYR A 76 9.81 10.64 14.15
C TYR A 76 8.81 11.66 13.62
N MET A 77 7.76 11.20 12.96
CA MET A 77 6.70 12.05 12.40
C MET A 77 5.93 12.80 13.50
N VAL A 78 5.62 12.15 14.61
CA VAL A 78 4.94 12.77 15.78
C VAL A 78 5.80 13.85 16.40
N ARG A 79 7.13 13.61 16.55
CA ARG A 79 8.08 14.61 17.07
C ARG A 79 8.21 15.80 16.13
N ALA A 80 8.31 15.56 14.82
CA ALA A 80 8.39 16.60 13.80
C ALA A 80 7.06 17.37 13.60
N ARG A 81 5.94 16.84 14.12
CA ARG A 81 4.58 17.32 13.84
C ARG A 81 4.30 17.43 12.33
N TYR A 82 4.81 16.48 11.60
CA TYR A 82 4.62 16.35 10.15
C TYR A 82 4.81 14.89 9.73
N GLY A 83 3.97 14.40 8.85
CA GLY A 83 4.12 13.08 8.24
C GLY A 83 3.05 12.78 7.20
N ARG A 84 3.41 11.92 6.24
CA ARG A 84 2.52 11.37 5.21
C ARG A 84 2.70 9.86 5.16
N ILE A 85 1.65 9.15 5.51
CA ILE A 85 1.61 7.68 5.46
C ILE A 85 0.67 7.29 4.33
N ILE A 86 1.17 6.57 3.35
CA ILE A 86 0.41 6.09 2.21
C ILE A 86 0.47 4.56 2.15
N ASN A 87 -0.66 3.91 2.23
CA ASN A 87 -0.78 2.45 2.16
C ASN A 87 -1.32 2.05 0.78
N VAL A 88 -0.58 1.21 0.05
CA VAL A 88 -1.05 0.68 -1.23
C VAL A 88 -1.93 -0.55 -0.98
N SER A 89 -3.24 -0.32 -1.02
CA SER A 89 -4.28 -1.35 -0.90
C SER A 89 -4.57 -1.97 -2.28
N SER A 90 -5.81 -2.30 -2.58
CA SER A 90 -6.32 -2.83 -3.86
C SER A 90 -7.84 -2.73 -3.89
N VAL A 91 -8.42 -2.71 -5.07
CA VAL A 91 -9.87 -2.93 -5.25
C VAL A 91 -10.30 -4.30 -4.70
N SER A 92 -9.42 -5.32 -4.73
CA SER A 92 -9.70 -6.63 -4.11
C SER A 92 -9.96 -6.52 -2.61
N GLY A 93 -9.38 -5.52 -1.91
CA GLY A 93 -9.67 -5.24 -0.51
C GLY A 93 -11.03 -4.55 -0.27
N LEU A 94 -11.65 -4.03 -1.32
CA LEU A 94 -12.97 -3.38 -1.26
C LEU A 94 -14.10 -4.31 -1.68
N MET A 95 -13.90 -5.08 -2.77
CA MET A 95 -14.96 -5.90 -3.37
C MET A 95 -14.76 -7.41 -3.14
N GLY A 96 -13.60 -7.85 -2.67
CA GLY A 96 -13.21 -9.25 -2.68
C GLY A 96 -12.82 -9.72 -4.09
N ASN A 97 -12.19 -10.90 -4.16
CA ASN A 97 -11.93 -11.57 -5.43
C ASN A 97 -11.83 -13.08 -5.18
N ALA A 98 -12.50 -13.88 -5.99
CA ALA A 98 -12.44 -15.33 -5.88
C ALA A 98 -10.99 -15.83 -6.05
N GLY A 99 -10.55 -16.73 -5.18
CA GLY A 99 -9.18 -17.22 -5.16
C GLY A 99 -8.17 -16.28 -4.45
N GLN A 100 -8.61 -15.17 -3.89
CA GLN A 100 -7.75 -14.19 -3.20
C GLN A 100 -8.22 -13.89 -1.77
N ALA A 101 -8.71 -14.87 -1.04
CA ALA A 101 -9.22 -14.65 0.32
C ALA A 101 -8.16 -14.02 1.24
N ASN A 102 -6.91 -14.51 1.19
CA ASN A 102 -5.76 -13.97 1.91
C ASN A 102 -5.40 -12.54 1.45
N TYR A 103 -5.27 -12.32 0.16
CA TYR A 103 -4.92 -11.02 -0.41
C TYR A 103 -5.99 -9.97 -0.12
N ALA A 104 -7.26 -10.29 -0.40
CA ALA A 104 -8.38 -9.41 -0.12
C ALA A 104 -8.47 -9.06 1.38
N ALA A 105 -8.32 -10.04 2.28
CA ALA A 105 -8.28 -9.81 3.72
C ALA A 105 -7.15 -8.87 4.12
N SER A 106 -5.93 -9.08 3.58
CA SER A 106 -4.77 -8.23 3.87
C SER A 106 -5.00 -6.78 3.42
N LYS A 107 -5.55 -6.58 2.21
CA LYS A 107 -5.80 -5.26 1.62
C LYS A 107 -7.00 -4.55 2.26
N ALA A 108 -8.03 -5.28 2.67
CA ALA A 108 -9.12 -4.75 3.49
C ALA A 108 -8.62 -4.35 4.89
N GLY A 109 -7.76 -5.16 5.50
CA GLY A 109 -7.10 -4.84 6.77
C GLY A 109 -6.31 -3.53 6.72
N LEU A 110 -5.58 -3.27 5.62
CA LEU A 110 -4.88 -2.00 5.40
C LEU A 110 -5.83 -0.79 5.37
N ILE A 111 -7.04 -0.95 4.85
CA ILE A 111 -8.06 0.12 4.83
C ILE A 111 -8.50 0.46 6.25
N GLY A 112 -8.82 -0.55 7.07
CA GLY A 112 -9.17 -0.38 8.47
C GLY A 112 -8.01 0.24 9.27
N PHE A 113 -6.80 -0.27 9.07
CA PHE A 113 -5.57 0.24 9.67
C PHE A 113 -5.35 1.72 9.32
N THR A 114 -5.46 2.09 8.04
CA THR A 114 -5.33 3.46 7.55
C THR A 114 -6.25 4.42 8.31
N LYS A 115 -7.52 4.07 8.45
CA LYS A 115 -8.52 4.90 9.13
C LYS A 115 -8.23 5.07 10.62
N SER A 116 -7.76 4.02 11.28
CA SER A 116 -7.38 4.04 12.69
C SER A 116 -6.16 4.94 12.94
N VAL A 117 -5.10 4.76 12.15
CA VAL A 117 -3.88 5.57 12.22
C VAL A 117 -4.17 7.05 11.93
N ALA A 118 -5.03 7.34 10.94
CA ALA A 118 -5.44 8.71 10.62
C ALA A 118 -6.11 9.41 11.81
N LYS A 119 -6.99 8.72 12.54
CA LYS A 119 -7.66 9.24 13.75
C LYS A 119 -6.66 9.48 14.88
N GLU A 120 -5.73 8.56 15.08
CA GLU A 120 -4.75 8.62 16.17
C GLU A 120 -3.74 9.75 15.95
N LEU A 121 -3.22 9.91 14.73
CA LEU A 121 -2.11 10.81 14.43
C LEU A 121 -2.53 12.20 13.91
N GLY A 122 -3.81 12.42 13.59
CA GLY A 122 -4.27 13.67 13.00
C GLY A 122 -3.94 14.92 13.80
N LYS A 123 -4.05 14.88 15.14
CA LYS A 123 -3.68 15.99 16.04
C LYS A 123 -2.16 16.29 16.02
N ARG A 124 -1.36 15.39 15.47
CA ARG A 124 0.10 15.54 15.28
C ARG A 124 0.47 16.02 13.87
N LYS A 125 -0.52 16.42 13.06
CA LYS A 125 -0.33 16.87 11.65
C LYS A 125 0.24 15.78 10.74
N VAL A 126 0.01 14.52 11.10
CA VAL A 126 0.34 13.34 10.29
C VAL A 126 -0.93 12.86 9.60
N THR A 127 -0.88 12.72 8.28
CA THR A 127 -1.99 12.13 7.52
C THR A 127 -1.70 10.67 7.18
N CYS A 128 -2.74 9.86 7.12
CA CYS A 128 -2.65 8.47 6.71
C CYS A 128 -3.77 8.18 5.72
N ASN A 129 -3.41 7.75 4.50
CA ASN A 129 -4.38 7.45 3.43
C ASN A 129 -4.03 6.14 2.75
N ALA A 130 -5.00 5.55 2.07
CA ALA A 130 -4.81 4.38 1.23
C ALA A 130 -5.07 4.74 -0.25
N VAL A 131 -4.30 4.13 -1.14
CA VAL A 131 -4.59 4.07 -2.57
C VAL A 131 -5.03 2.64 -2.86
N ALA A 132 -6.13 2.48 -3.60
CA ALA A 132 -6.66 1.18 -4.01
C ALA A 132 -6.61 1.06 -5.53
N PRO A 133 -5.51 0.56 -6.11
CA PRO A 133 -5.41 0.32 -7.54
C PRO A 133 -6.35 -0.79 -8.00
N GLY A 134 -6.84 -0.67 -9.24
CA GLY A 134 -7.42 -1.76 -10.01
C GLY A 134 -6.33 -2.60 -10.70
N PHE A 135 -6.61 -3.05 -11.94
CA PHE A 135 -5.59 -3.73 -12.75
C PHE A 135 -4.58 -2.73 -13.29
N VAL A 136 -3.31 -2.96 -12.99
CA VAL A 136 -2.16 -2.12 -13.41
C VAL A 136 -1.16 -2.99 -14.15
N ALA A 137 -0.63 -2.50 -15.27
CA ALA A 137 0.37 -3.19 -16.10
C ALA A 137 1.69 -3.32 -15.32
N THR A 138 1.91 -4.48 -14.73
CA THR A 138 3.08 -4.80 -13.89
C THR A 138 3.43 -6.28 -14.04
N ALA A 139 4.60 -6.70 -13.55
CA ALA A 139 5.00 -8.09 -13.54
C ALA A 139 3.94 -9.02 -12.89
N MET A 140 3.15 -8.53 -11.94
CA MET A 140 2.07 -9.29 -11.30
C MET A 140 0.90 -9.59 -12.25
N THR A 141 0.58 -8.67 -13.17
CA THR A 141 -0.49 -8.82 -14.16
C THR A 141 0.01 -9.39 -15.49
N ASP A 142 1.32 -9.31 -15.78
CA ASP A 142 1.90 -9.82 -17.02
C ASP A 142 1.80 -11.35 -17.14
N VAL A 143 1.82 -12.04 -16.01
CA VAL A 143 1.70 -13.52 -15.96
C VAL A 143 0.27 -14.01 -16.17
N LEU A 144 -0.73 -13.13 -16.20
CA LEU A 144 -2.12 -13.52 -16.45
C LEU A 144 -2.31 -13.98 -17.88
N PRO A 145 -3.12 -15.05 -18.12
CA PRO A 145 -3.48 -15.47 -19.48
C PRO A 145 -4.18 -14.34 -20.25
N ASP A 146 -3.94 -14.25 -21.57
CA ASP A 146 -4.52 -13.20 -22.43
C ASP A 146 -6.03 -13.12 -22.35
N LYS A 147 -6.71 -14.27 -22.30
CA LYS A 147 -8.17 -14.35 -22.13
C LYS A 147 -8.64 -13.67 -20.83
N VAL A 148 -7.87 -13.79 -19.75
CA VAL A 148 -8.18 -13.15 -18.46
C VAL A 148 -7.95 -11.65 -18.56
N LYS A 149 -6.84 -11.22 -19.19
CA LYS A 149 -6.55 -9.80 -19.43
C LYS A 149 -7.64 -9.13 -20.25
N GLU A 150 -8.07 -9.76 -21.34
CA GLU A 150 -9.13 -9.21 -22.20
C GLU A 150 -10.49 -9.16 -21.47
N GLY A 151 -10.83 -10.20 -20.70
CA GLY A 151 -12.02 -10.19 -19.86
C GLY A 151 -12.02 -9.09 -18.82
N ALA A 152 -10.86 -8.86 -18.16
CA ALA A 152 -10.71 -7.79 -17.20
C ALA A 152 -10.85 -6.39 -17.86
N LYS A 153 -10.26 -6.18 -19.04
CA LYS A 153 -10.38 -4.92 -19.79
C LYS A 153 -11.84 -4.60 -20.14
N GLN A 154 -12.65 -5.61 -20.45
CA GLN A 154 -14.08 -5.42 -20.75
C GLN A 154 -14.88 -4.92 -19.54
N LEU A 155 -14.44 -5.23 -18.32
CA LEU A 155 -15.07 -4.78 -17.09
C LEU A 155 -14.63 -3.37 -16.67
N ILE A 156 -13.53 -2.88 -17.23
CA ILE A 156 -12.97 -1.55 -16.89
C ILE A 156 -13.58 -0.53 -17.86
N PRO A 157 -14.33 0.48 -17.40
CA PRO A 157 -14.90 1.52 -18.26
C PRO A 157 -13.88 2.24 -19.15
N LEU A 158 -12.64 2.47 -18.70
CA LEU A 158 -11.58 3.03 -19.54
C LEU A 158 -10.99 2.04 -20.54
N GLY A 159 -11.41 0.76 -20.55
CA GLY A 159 -11.06 -0.26 -21.54
C GLY A 159 -9.61 -0.74 -21.53
N ARG A 160 -8.83 -0.38 -20.51
CA ARG A 160 -7.42 -0.73 -20.39
C ARG A 160 -6.98 -0.92 -18.95
N PHE A 161 -5.85 -1.57 -18.75
CA PHE A 161 -5.15 -1.51 -17.48
C PHE A 161 -4.56 -0.12 -17.25
N GLY A 162 -4.46 0.27 -15.98
CA GLY A 162 -3.70 1.45 -15.59
C GLY A 162 -2.20 1.22 -15.73
N GLU A 163 -1.45 2.33 -15.83
CA GLU A 163 0.01 2.30 -15.84
C GLU A 163 0.55 2.68 -14.45
N PRO A 164 1.73 2.13 -14.02
CA PRO A 164 2.32 2.46 -12.72
C PRO A 164 2.44 3.97 -12.45
N PRO A 165 2.79 4.84 -13.43
CA PRO A 165 2.82 6.29 -13.24
C PRO A 165 1.47 6.91 -12.85
N GLU A 166 0.35 6.31 -13.28
CA GLU A 166 -0.98 6.82 -12.93
C GLU A 166 -1.27 6.62 -11.43
N ILE A 167 -0.85 5.46 -10.90
CA ILE A 167 -0.94 5.20 -9.46
C ILE A 167 0.05 6.10 -8.69
N ALA A 168 1.28 6.22 -9.18
CA ALA A 168 2.32 7.04 -8.56
C ALA A 168 1.92 8.53 -8.48
N SER A 169 1.15 9.05 -9.44
CA SER A 169 0.64 10.42 -9.44
C SER A 169 -0.27 10.68 -8.23
N VAL A 170 -1.17 9.73 -7.91
CA VAL A 170 -2.05 9.82 -6.73
C VAL A 170 -1.26 9.69 -5.44
N VAL A 171 -0.29 8.77 -5.38
CA VAL A 171 0.62 8.63 -4.23
C VAL A 171 1.39 9.92 -4.00
N THR A 172 1.91 10.54 -5.05
CA THR A 172 2.65 11.81 -5.01
C THR A 172 1.76 12.96 -4.50
N PHE A 173 0.52 13.05 -4.99
CA PHE A 173 -0.45 14.01 -4.46
C PHE A 173 -0.67 13.83 -2.96
N LEU A 174 -0.93 12.60 -2.49
CA LEU A 174 -1.15 12.31 -1.08
C LEU A 174 0.10 12.57 -0.21
N ALA A 175 1.30 12.43 -0.78
CA ALA A 175 2.58 12.72 -0.13
C ALA A 175 2.87 14.23 -0.04
N SER A 176 2.22 15.04 -0.85
CA SER A 176 2.46 16.48 -0.98
C SER A 176 1.77 17.32 0.11
N GLY A 177 2.12 18.61 0.17
CA GLY A 177 1.44 19.61 0.99
C GLY A 177 0.00 19.88 0.52
N GLN A 178 -0.34 19.62 -0.75
CA GLN A 178 -1.68 19.83 -1.30
C GLN A 178 -2.73 18.92 -0.66
N ALA A 179 -2.32 17.72 -0.19
CA ALA A 179 -3.17 16.78 0.50
C ALA A 179 -3.20 16.99 2.04
N SER A 180 -2.82 18.15 2.55
CA SER A 180 -2.68 18.39 4.01
C SER A 180 -3.98 18.24 4.80
N TYR A 181 -5.14 18.34 4.14
CA TYR A 181 -6.47 18.15 4.76
C TYR A 181 -7.14 16.83 4.36
N VAL A 182 -6.39 15.95 3.66
CA VAL A 182 -6.85 14.60 3.24
C VAL A 182 -6.25 13.58 4.21
N THR A 183 -7.11 12.93 5.01
CA THR A 183 -6.66 11.86 5.91
C THR A 183 -7.77 10.84 6.15
N GLY A 184 -7.40 9.56 6.34
CA GLY A 184 -8.33 8.45 6.52
C GLY A 184 -9.06 8.02 5.25
N GLN A 185 -8.67 8.53 4.08
CA GLN A 185 -9.34 8.26 2.82
C GLN A 185 -8.77 7.03 2.12
N VAL A 186 -9.61 6.42 1.29
CA VAL A 186 -9.24 5.37 0.33
C VAL A 186 -9.51 5.94 -1.06
N ILE A 187 -8.45 6.20 -1.80
CA ILE A 187 -8.55 6.70 -3.18
C ILE A 187 -8.47 5.51 -4.13
N VAL A 188 -9.57 5.24 -4.80
CA VAL A 188 -9.65 4.18 -5.82
C VAL A 188 -9.07 4.72 -7.12
N VAL A 189 -8.19 3.93 -7.76
CA VAL A 189 -7.54 4.27 -9.03
C VAL A 189 -7.58 3.04 -9.93
N ASP A 190 -8.71 2.84 -10.60
CA ASP A 190 -9.07 1.55 -11.22
C ASP A 190 -9.71 1.66 -12.62
N GLY A 191 -9.73 2.86 -13.19
CA GLY A 191 -10.37 3.10 -14.49
C GLY A 191 -11.90 2.93 -14.49
N GLY A 192 -12.52 2.95 -13.29
CA GLY A 192 -13.96 2.83 -13.11
C GLY A 192 -14.44 1.39 -12.85
N LEU A 193 -13.52 0.44 -12.60
CA LEU A 193 -13.87 -0.97 -12.36
C LEU A 193 -14.82 -1.13 -11.17
N LEU A 194 -14.65 -0.32 -10.13
CA LEU A 194 -15.44 -0.36 -8.90
C LEU A 194 -16.46 0.80 -8.86
N MET A 195 -17.38 0.80 -9.78
CA MET A 195 -18.50 1.75 -9.80
C MET A 195 -19.83 1.03 -9.60
#